data_0329fc165e1224781bb7e9da8bc8993e
#
_entry.id   0329fc165e1224781bb7e9da8bc8993e
#
_cell.length_a   1.000
_cell.length_b   1.000
_cell.length_c   1.000
_cell.angle_alpha   90.00
_cell.angle_beta   90.00
_cell.angle_gamma   90.00
#
_symmetry.space_group_name_H-M   'P 1'
#
loop_
_entity.id
_entity.type
_entity.pdbx_description
1 polymer ?
#
loop_
_entity_poly.entity_id
_entity_poly.type
_entity_poly.pdbx_seq_one_letter_code
_entity_poly.pdbx_strand_id
1 'polypeptide(L)'
;MSIAVDDASPALAAANPAREKLSALQIWIVLLCSVVLFLDGMNTAAIGFVAPAIATEFAVQRSQLGPLLSAALFGMAAGAFIAGSLADRIGRKPVLIGSVLLFGICTLVCAFVHSMTGLTVLRVITGLGLGGAIPCAGPLLAEYMPARRRSFFVSVMYCGFPLGASAGGFMAAALIPHFGWPSVFVVGGVLPVILAVCMLILPESLSFLVANNKPLAKIKRVMDRMQVVLPVEPPASGTHVPRNTALGGIGMILARQLVFGTVMLWIGYFMGLLVFYLLTSWLPTILQGAQFSIRDATAIAALMPLGGVIGTIVCGWLLDRFAPYKVTMFTYALGALSLWAAGASLAYVPVLIATIFTAGFFVIGSQASMLALAIHYYPTACRATGSGWMLGVGRAGGIVGVLAGVPLLHLKLSINTMISILAMPAFVAAIAVGLSGWAFIRRDT
;
A
#
# COMPACT_ATOMS: atom_id res chain seq x y z
N MET A 1 -30.33 -16.57 -33.83
CA MET A 1 -30.92 -17.04 -32.58
C MET A 1 -30.11 -16.44 -31.47
N SER A 2 -30.53 -15.23 -31.06
CA SER A 2 -29.85 -14.39 -30.07
C SER A 2 -30.36 -14.81 -28.69
N ILE A 3 -29.55 -15.44 -27.88
CA ILE A 3 -29.82 -15.64 -26.46
C ILE A 3 -28.98 -14.62 -25.68
N ALA A 4 -29.73 -13.77 -24.99
CA ALA A 4 -29.25 -12.58 -24.31
C ALA A 4 -28.19 -12.91 -23.24
N VAL A 5 -27.09 -12.17 -23.27
CA VAL A 5 -25.95 -12.22 -22.32
C VAL A 5 -26.34 -11.68 -20.92
N ASP A 6 -27.53 -11.08 -20.76
CA ASP A 6 -28.01 -10.52 -19.49
C ASP A 6 -28.56 -11.56 -18.49
N ASP A 7 -28.86 -12.79 -18.92
CA ASP A 7 -29.42 -13.81 -18.03
C ASP A 7 -28.41 -14.73 -17.33
N ALA A 8 -27.12 -14.65 -17.69
CA ALA A 8 -26.08 -15.49 -17.08
C ALA A 8 -25.61 -14.99 -15.69
N SER A 9 -25.83 -13.72 -15.37
CA SER A 9 -25.40 -13.13 -14.10
C SER A 9 -26.18 -13.65 -12.87
N PRO A 10 -27.53 -13.82 -12.92
CA PRO A 10 -28.27 -14.39 -11.79
C PRO A 10 -28.10 -15.91 -11.64
N ALA A 11 -27.89 -16.64 -12.74
CA ALA A 11 -27.67 -18.09 -12.69
C ALA A 11 -26.31 -18.48 -12.08
N LEU A 12 -25.27 -17.64 -12.27
CA LEU A 12 -23.97 -17.78 -11.59
C LEU A 12 -24.06 -17.50 -10.08
N ALA A 13 -24.98 -16.65 -9.66
CA ALA A 13 -25.25 -16.37 -8.24
C ALA A 13 -26.09 -17.48 -7.58
N ALA A 14 -26.88 -18.23 -8.35
CA ALA A 14 -27.79 -19.28 -7.84
C ALA A 14 -27.14 -20.66 -7.71
N ALA A 15 -25.99 -20.91 -8.31
CA ALA A 15 -25.33 -22.22 -8.30
C ALA A 15 -24.54 -22.49 -7.04
N ASN A 16 -25.13 -22.52 -5.91
CA ASN A 16 -24.84 -23.18 -4.65
C ASN A 16 -24.80 -22.26 -3.41
N PRO A 17 -25.93 -21.95 -2.79
CA PRO A 17 -25.98 -21.23 -1.51
C PRO A 17 -25.39 -22.03 -0.34
N ALA A 18 -25.06 -23.33 -0.52
CA ALA A 18 -24.68 -24.23 0.56
C ALA A 18 -23.17 -24.26 0.92
N ARG A 19 -22.28 -23.52 0.22
CA ARG A 19 -20.85 -23.50 0.55
C ARG A 19 -20.36 -22.13 1.01
N GLU A 20 -20.74 -21.74 2.23
CA GLU A 20 -20.15 -20.58 2.92
C GLU A 20 -18.71 -20.83 3.42
N LYS A 21 -18.20 -22.05 3.42
CA LYS A 21 -16.88 -22.39 3.95
C LYS A 21 -15.81 -22.29 2.85
N LEU A 22 -14.76 -21.52 3.12
CA LEU A 22 -13.58 -21.47 2.26
C LEU A 22 -12.89 -22.83 2.22
N SER A 23 -12.38 -23.21 1.05
CA SER A 23 -11.47 -24.36 0.93
C SER A 23 -10.13 -24.09 1.62
N ALA A 24 -9.44 -25.15 2.04
CA ALA A 24 -8.11 -25.00 2.64
C ALA A 24 -7.14 -24.23 1.73
N LEU A 25 -7.22 -24.44 0.41
CA LEU A 25 -6.39 -23.72 -0.56
C LEU A 25 -6.70 -22.22 -0.59
N GLN A 26 -7.98 -21.84 -0.51
CA GLN A 26 -8.38 -20.43 -0.44
C GLN A 26 -7.86 -19.76 0.83
N ILE A 27 -7.91 -20.44 1.97
CA ILE A 27 -7.34 -19.96 3.24
C ILE A 27 -5.83 -19.73 3.10
N TRP A 28 -5.11 -20.69 2.50
CA TRP A 28 -3.67 -20.56 2.22
C TRP A 28 -3.35 -19.39 1.30
N ILE A 29 -4.15 -19.15 0.24
CA ILE A 29 -3.97 -18.00 -0.66
C ILE A 29 -4.15 -16.68 0.12
N VAL A 30 -5.21 -16.56 0.93
CA VAL A 30 -5.43 -15.36 1.77
C VAL A 30 -4.25 -15.15 2.71
N LEU A 31 -3.83 -16.19 3.42
CA LEU A 31 -2.74 -16.12 4.38
C LEU A 31 -1.44 -15.67 3.69
N LEU A 32 -1.02 -16.38 2.62
CA LEU A 32 0.24 -16.11 1.95
C LEU A 32 0.26 -14.72 1.32
N CYS A 33 -0.83 -14.28 0.65
CA CYS A 33 -0.92 -12.93 0.09
C CYS A 33 -0.94 -11.86 1.18
N SER A 34 -1.59 -12.11 2.32
CA SER A 34 -1.57 -11.17 3.45
C SER A 34 -0.17 -11.08 4.09
N VAL A 35 0.54 -12.20 4.21
CA VAL A 35 1.92 -12.21 4.72
C VAL A 35 2.88 -11.52 3.74
N VAL A 36 2.66 -11.61 2.42
CA VAL A 36 3.44 -10.83 1.43
C VAL A 36 3.32 -9.34 1.74
N LEU A 37 2.09 -8.82 1.91
CA LEU A 37 1.89 -7.40 2.20
C LEU A 37 2.39 -7.01 3.60
N PHE A 38 2.30 -7.91 4.57
CA PHE A 38 2.88 -7.71 5.88
C PHE A 38 4.41 -7.53 5.79
N LEU A 39 5.11 -8.42 5.07
CA LEU A 39 6.57 -8.32 4.89
C LEU A 39 6.97 -7.14 4.00
N ASP A 40 6.13 -6.76 3.02
CA ASP A 40 6.30 -5.53 2.23
C ASP A 40 6.26 -4.29 3.13
N GLY A 41 5.22 -4.16 3.97
CA GLY A 41 5.10 -3.04 4.93
C GLY A 41 6.27 -3.00 5.93
N MET A 42 6.67 -4.16 6.46
CA MET A 42 7.79 -4.30 7.37
C MET A 42 9.10 -3.82 6.72
N ASN A 43 9.40 -4.26 5.49
CA ASN A 43 10.62 -3.88 4.78
C ASN A 43 10.61 -2.42 4.31
N THR A 44 9.46 -1.92 3.87
CA THR A 44 9.31 -0.53 3.43
C THR A 44 9.56 0.44 4.59
N ALA A 45 9.03 0.14 5.79
CA ALA A 45 9.20 0.98 6.97
C ALA A 45 10.55 0.78 7.68
N ALA A 46 11.18 -0.39 7.53
CA ALA A 46 12.42 -0.76 8.25
C ALA A 46 13.52 0.29 8.12
N ILE A 47 13.69 0.88 6.92
CA ILE A 47 14.75 1.86 6.68
C ILE A 47 14.59 3.12 7.56
N GLY A 48 13.35 3.59 7.79
CA GLY A 48 13.07 4.72 8.67
C GLY A 48 13.44 4.42 10.13
N PHE A 49 13.20 3.18 10.58
CA PHE A 49 13.49 2.75 11.95
C PHE A 49 14.99 2.55 12.21
N VAL A 50 15.75 2.09 11.21
CA VAL A 50 17.20 1.90 11.33
C VAL A 50 18.02 3.15 10.99
N ALA A 51 17.41 4.14 10.33
CA ALA A 51 18.10 5.34 9.86
C ALA A 51 18.88 6.09 10.95
N PRO A 52 18.39 6.28 12.19
CA PRO A 52 19.15 6.93 13.24
C PRO A 52 20.41 6.15 13.62
N ALA A 53 20.36 4.82 13.68
CA ALA A 53 21.50 3.97 14.01
C ALA A 53 22.54 3.98 12.86
N ILE A 54 22.07 3.92 11.61
CA ILE A 54 22.93 4.06 10.42
C ILE A 54 23.66 5.41 10.43
N ALA A 55 22.96 6.51 10.70
CA ALA A 55 23.57 7.84 10.76
C ALA A 55 24.72 7.92 11.78
N THR A 56 24.53 7.28 12.94
CA THR A 56 25.54 7.23 14.01
C THR A 56 26.74 6.38 13.60
N GLU A 57 26.52 5.19 13.04
CA GLU A 57 27.60 4.26 12.68
C GLU A 57 28.46 4.78 11.51
N PHE A 58 27.80 5.33 10.48
CA PHE A 58 28.52 5.89 9.32
C PHE A 58 28.99 7.34 9.53
N ALA A 59 28.78 7.93 10.73
CA ALA A 59 29.11 9.30 11.06
C ALA A 59 28.62 10.34 10.03
N VAL A 60 27.44 10.11 9.46
CA VAL A 60 26.81 10.99 8.45
C VAL A 60 25.78 11.91 9.08
N GLN A 61 25.62 13.10 8.50
CA GLN A 61 24.57 14.02 8.94
C GLN A 61 23.17 13.45 8.61
N ARG A 62 22.19 13.67 9.49
CA ARG A 62 20.80 13.20 9.28
C ARG A 62 20.22 13.65 7.96
N SER A 63 20.57 14.84 7.47
CA SER A 63 20.15 15.36 6.17
C SER A 63 20.66 14.54 4.97
N GLN A 64 21.75 13.81 5.13
CA GLN A 64 22.33 12.96 4.07
C GLN A 64 21.61 11.61 3.93
N LEU A 65 20.68 11.28 4.82
CA LEU A 65 19.89 10.05 4.75
C LEU A 65 18.79 10.08 3.67
N GLY A 66 18.45 11.25 3.14
CA GLY A 66 17.36 11.41 2.16
C GLY A 66 17.42 10.44 0.98
N PRO A 67 18.54 10.33 0.26
CA PRO A 67 18.70 9.37 -0.83
C PRO A 67 18.48 7.92 -0.40
N LEU A 68 19.01 7.51 0.76
CA LEU A 68 18.85 6.16 1.29
C LEU A 68 17.38 5.86 1.64
N LEU A 69 16.70 6.79 2.30
CA LEU A 69 15.30 6.65 2.71
C LEU A 69 14.33 6.61 1.51
N SER A 70 14.61 7.37 0.45
CA SER A 70 13.78 7.42 -0.75
C SER A 70 14.09 6.33 -1.77
N ALA A 71 15.25 5.69 -1.69
CA ALA A 71 15.77 4.74 -2.68
C ALA A 71 14.76 3.62 -3.00
N ALA A 72 14.19 2.99 -1.98
CA ALA A 72 13.24 1.91 -2.15
C ALA A 72 11.94 2.39 -2.86
N LEU A 73 11.49 3.62 -2.62
CA LEU A 73 10.28 4.14 -3.26
C LEU A 73 10.46 4.36 -4.77
N PHE A 74 11.62 4.82 -5.21
CA PHE A 74 11.97 4.88 -6.63
C PHE A 74 11.97 3.48 -7.25
N GLY A 75 12.59 2.51 -6.57
CA GLY A 75 12.56 1.11 -6.97
C GLY A 75 11.14 0.56 -7.07
N MET A 76 10.29 0.83 -6.07
CA MET A 76 8.88 0.39 -6.04
C MET A 76 8.08 0.95 -7.21
N ALA A 77 8.28 2.22 -7.56
CA ALA A 77 7.61 2.82 -8.71
C ALA A 77 7.99 2.10 -10.01
N ALA A 78 9.30 1.90 -10.27
CA ALA A 78 9.77 1.17 -11.44
C ALA A 78 9.34 -0.31 -11.43
N GLY A 79 9.44 -0.97 -10.28
CA GLY A 79 9.09 -2.38 -10.09
C GLY A 79 7.62 -2.68 -10.39
N ALA A 80 6.71 -1.78 -10.02
CA ALA A 80 5.28 -1.95 -10.29
C ALA A 80 4.96 -1.95 -11.80
N PHE A 81 5.62 -1.09 -12.59
CA PHE A 81 5.47 -1.08 -14.05
C PHE A 81 6.06 -2.33 -14.71
N ILE A 82 7.26 -2.73 -14.27
CA ILE A 82 7.95 -3.90 -14.81
C ILE A 82 7.17 -5.18 -14.46
N ALA A 83 6.79 -5.35 -13.19
CA ALA A 83 6.11 -6.55 -12.74
C ALA A 83 4.71 -6.69 -13.33
N GLY A 84 3.95 -5.60 -13.50
CA GLY A 84 2.65 -5.65 -14.18
C GLY A 84 2.77 -6.20 -15.60
N SER A 85 3.67 -5.64 -16.41
CA SER A 85 3.92 -6.09 -17.79
C SER A 85 4.47 -7.51 -17.84
N LEU A 86 5.31 -7.90 -16.88
CA LEU A 86 5.90 -9.23 -16.82
C LEU A 86 4.87 -10.28 -16.39
N ALA A 87 3.98 -9.94 -15.44
CA ALA A 87 2.90 -10.82 -14.98
C ALA A 87 1.92 -11.19 -16.09
N ASP A 88 1.68 -10.28 -17.02
CA ASP A 88 0.83 -10.55 -18.19
C ASP A 88 1.51 -11.52 -19.18
N ARG A 89 2.84 -11.62 -19.21
CA ARG A 89 3.61 -12.48 -20.12
C ARG A 89 3.93 -13.86 -19.54
N ILE A 90 4.42 -13.91 -18.31
CA ILE A 90 4.91 -15.16 -17.71
C ILE A 90 4.01 -15.72 -16.60
N GLY A 91 2.99 -14.94 -16.16
CA GLY A 91 2.06 -15.32 -15.12
C GLY A 91 2.26 -14.53 -13.82
N ARG A 92 1.21 -14.46 -13.00
CA ARG A 92 1.23 -13.70 -11.74
C ARG A 92 2.01 -14.39 -10.63
N LYS A 93 1.91 -15.72 -10.54
CA LYS A 93 2.62 -16.51 -9.52
C LYS A 93 4.15 -16.39 -9.62
N PRO A 94 4.81 -16.64 -10.77
CA PRO A 94 6.27 -16.58 -10.85
C PRO A 94 6.79 -15.15 -10.62
N VAL A 95 6.06 -14.13 -11.11
CA VAL A 95 6.44 -12.73 -10.87
C VAL A 95 6.33 -12.39 -9.39
N LEU A 96 5.26 -12.82 -8.71
CA LEU A 96 5.07 -12.60 -7.29
C LEU A 96 6.18 -13.26 -6.46
N ILE A 97 6.49 -14.54 -6.71
CA ILE A 97 7.56 -15.28 -6.04
C ILE A 97 8.93 -14.62 -6.31
N GLY A 98 9.21 -14.28 -7.57
CA GLY A 98 10.44 -13.60 -7.95
C GLY A 98 10.60 -12.23 -7.28
N SER A 99 9.51 -11.46 -7.16
CA SER A 99 9.46 -10.19 -6.46
C SER A 99 9.78 -10.36 -4.96
N VAL A 100 9.17 -11.35 -4.31
CA VAL A 100 9.40 -11.66 -2.89
C VAL A 100 10.84 -12.12 -2.64
N LEU A 101 11.38 -12.99 -3.51
CA LEU A 101 12.78 -13.41 -3.43
C LEU A 101 13.74 -12.24 -3.63
N LEU A 102 13.47 -11.38 -4.62
CA LEU A 102 14.33 -10.24 -4.93
C LEU A 102 14.43 -9.30 -3.73
N PHE A 103 13.29 -8.86 -3.18
CA PHE A 103 13.35 -7.95 -2.04
C PHE A 103 13.88 -8.66 -0.78
N GLY A 104 13.60 -9.93 -0.57
CA GLY A 104 14.11 -10.69 0.56
C GLY A 104 15.65 -10.83 0.54
N ILE A 105 16.20 -11.28 -0.58
CA ILE A 105 17.65 -11.46 -0.75
C ILE A 105 18.35 -10.10 -0.66
N CYS A 106 17.86 -9.08 -1.37
CA CYS A 106 18.50 -7.76 -1.33
C CYS A 106 18.43 -7.13 0.06
N THR A 107 17.33 -7.34 0.81
CA THR A 107 17.25 -6.88 2.21
C THR A 107 18.27 -7.63 3.10
N LEU A 108 18.40 -8.94 2.91
CA LEU A 108 19.39 -9.72 3.66
C LEU A 108 20.82 -9.26 3.36
N VAL A 109 21.14 -8.99 2.10
CA VAL A 109 22.46 -8.48 1.69
C VAL A 109 22.73 -7.10 2.29
N CYS A 110 21.71 -6.23 2.47
CA CYS A 110 21.89 -4.93 3.14
C CYS A 110 22.52 -5.05 4.54
N ALA A 111 22.30 -6.16 5.25
CA ALA A 111 22.86 -6.38 6.58
C ALA A 111 24.40 -6.50 6.58
N PHE A 112 25.01 -6.79 5.45
CA PHE A 112 26.45 -7.03 5.30
C PHE A 112 27.18 -5.92 4.54
N VAL A 113 26.49 -4.84 4.20
CA VAL A 113 27.05 -3.72 3.43
C VAL A 113 27.52 -2.61 4.36
N HIS A 114 28.76 -2.20 4.20
CA HIS A 114 29.43 -1.17 5.01
C HIS A 114 29.62 0.15 4.25
N SER A 115 28.79 0.46 3.27
CA SER A 115 28.83 1.73 2.53
C SER A 115 27.44 2.31 2.28
N MET A 116 27.29 3.63 2.44
CA MET A 116 26.03 4.34 2.19
C MET A 116 25.54 4.18 0.74
N THR A 117 26.48 4.23 -0.21
CA THR A 117 26.17 4.04 -1.63
C THR A 117 25.69 2.61 -1.90
N GLY A 118 26.36 1.62 -1.35
CA GLY A 118 25.97 0.21 -1.46
C GLY A 118 24.58 -0.04 -0.88
N LEU A 119 24.29 0.48 0.31
CA LEU A 119 22.98 0.41 0.93
C LEU A 119 21.91 1.09 0.04
N THR A 120 22.19 2.27 -0.48
CA THR A 120 21.24 3.02 -1.33
C THR A 120 20.91 2.23 -2.61
N VAL A 121 21.93 1.69 -3.30
CA VAL A 121 21.71 0.89 -4.51
C VAL A 121 20.90 -0.38 -4.21
N LEU A 122 21.27 -1.11 -3.14
CA LEU A 122 20.51 -2.30 -2.73
C LEU A 122 19.07 -1.96 -2.34
N ARG A 123 18.81 -0.81 -1.72
CA ARG A 123 17.45 -0.35 -1.41
C ARG A 123 16.63 -0.03 -2.68
N VAL A 124 17.24 0.49 -3.74
CA VAL A 124 16.57 0.63 -5.05
C VAL A 124 16.18 -0.75 -5.58
N ILE A 125 17.09 -1.72 -5.55
CA ILE A 125 16.82 -3.08 -6.05
C ILE A 125 15.78 -3.79 -5.15
N THR A 126 15.86 -3.64 -3.83
CA THR A 126 14.82 -4.09 -2.90
C THR A 126 13.46 -3.51 -3.29
N GLY A 127 13.43 -2.21 -3.58
CA GLY A 127 12.23 -1.52 -4.04
C GLY A 127 11.63 -2.10 -5.32
N LEU A 128 12.45 -2.49 -6.30
CA LEU A 128 11.97 -3.17 -7.52
C LEU A 128 11.16 -4.43 -7.17
N GLY A 129 11.65 -5.23 -6.22
CA GLY A 129 10.94 -6.41 -5.72
C GLY A 129 9.63 -6.04 -5.00
N LEU A 130 9.68 -5.11 -4.04
CA LEU A 130 8.49 -4.65 -3.29
C LEU A 130 7.41 -4.09 -4.23
N GLY A 131 7.81 -3.31 -5.25
CA GLY A 131 6.89 -2.75 -6.24
C GLY A 131 6.12 -3.79 -7.07
N GLY A 132 6.70 -4.97 -7.25
CA GLY A 132 6.08 -6.07 -8.00
C GLY A 132 5.09 -6.91 -7.20
N ALA A 133 5.15 -6.88 -5.87
CA ALA A 133 4.35 -7.73 -5.01
C ALA A 133 2.84 -7.39 -5.06
N ILE A 134 2.49 -6.12 -4.87
CA ILE A 134 1.09 -5.65 -4.80
C ILE A 134 0.30 -5.90 -6.09
N PRO A 135 0.81 -5.53 -7.30
CA PRO A 135 0.09 -5.75 -8.56
C PRO A 135 -0.19 -7.22 -8.86
N CYS A 136 0.60 -8.14 -8.30
CA CYS A 136 0.43 -9.57 -8.50
C CYS A 136 -0.44 -10.21 -7.41
N ALA A 137 -0.23 -9.88 -6.13
CA ALA A 137 -0.92 -10.50 -5.00
C ALA A 137 -2.41 -10.17 -4.96
N GLY A 138 -2.79 -8.89 -5.16
CA GLY A 138 -4.18 -8.46 -5.10
C GLY A 138 -5.09 -9.13 -6.11
N PRO A 139 -4.79 -9.06 -7.41
CA PRO A 139 -5.57 -9.76 -8.42
C PRO A 139 -5.55 -11.28 -8.26
N LEU A 140 -4.40 -11.88 -7.88
CA LEU A 140 -4.32 -13.32 -7.62
C LEU A 140 -5.29 -13.73 -6.52
N LEU A 141 -5.30 -13.03 -5.39
CA LEU A 141 -6.25 -13.27 -4.30
C LEU A 141 -7.70 -13.09 -4.78
N ALA A 142 -7.97 -11.99 -5.47
CA ALA A 142 -9.33 -11.64 -5.91
C ALA A 142 -9.96 -12.68 -6.84
N GLU A 143 -9.16 -13.34 -7.69
CA GLU A 143 -9.63 -14.39 -8.60
C GLU A 143 -10.10 -15.65 -7.85
N TYR A 144 -9.51 -15.93 -6.69
CA TYR A 144 -9.77 -17.15 -5.93
C TYR A 144 -10.82 -16.98 -4.84
N MET A 145 -11.24 -15.73 -4.57
CA MET A 145 -12.22 -15.47 -3.53
C MET A 145 -13.66 -15.47 -4.08
N PRO A 146 -14.64 -15.99 -3.29
CA PRO A 146 -16.06 -15.91 -3.63
C PRO A 146 -16.47 -14.45 -3.90
N ALA A 147 -17.27 -14.20 -4.95
CA ALA A 147 -17.66 -12.85 -5.39
C ALA A 147 -18.24 -12.01 -4.23
N ARG A 148 -19.09 -12.62 -3.38
CA ARG A 148 -19.73 -11.96 -2.24
C ARG A 148 -18.76 -11.48 -1.16
N ARG A 149 -17.61 -12.16 -0.98
CA ARG A 149 -16.62 -11.87 0.09
C ARG A 149 -15.27 -11.40 -0.45
N ARG A 150 -15.15 -11.22 -1.76
CA ARG A 150 -13.89 -10.84 -2.43
C ARG A 150 -13.30 -9.55 -1.86
N SER A 151 -14.11 -8.51 -1.78
CA SER A 151 -13.68 -7.21 -1.26
C SER A 151 -13.20 -7.29 0.20
N PHE A 152 -13.88 -8.08 1.02
CA PHE A 152 -13.48 -8.30 2.41
C PHE A 152 -12.08 -8.90 2.51
N PHE A 153 -11.79 -10.01 1.78
CA PHE A 153 -10.49 -10.65 1.84
C PHE A 153 -9.37 -9.81 1.23
N VAL A 154 -9.67 -9.04 0.17
CA VAL A 154 -8.73 -8.08 -0.38
C VAL A 154 -8.42 -6.99 0.64
N SER A 155 -9.40 -6.47 1.37
CA SER A 155 -9.19 -5.49 2.44
C SER A 155 -8.35 -6.06 3.59
N VAL A 156 -8.63 -7.30 4.02
CA VAL A 156 -7.82 -8.00 5.04
C VAL A 156 -6.36 -8.11 4.59
N MET A 157 -6.12 -8.47 3.33
CA MET A 157 -4.78 -8.53 2.77
C MET A 157 -4.09 -7.16 2.85
N TYR A 158 -4.77 -6.06 2.46
CA TYR A 158 -4.19 -4.72 2.50
C TYR A 158 -3.92 -4.21 3.93
N CYS A 159 -4.66 -4.66 4.94
CA CYS A 159 -4.33 -4.37 6.34
C CYS A 159 -2.98 -4.98 6.77
N GLY A 160 -2.49 -5.97 6.03
CA GLY A 160 -1.15 -6.53 6.24
C GLY A 160 -0.04 -5.48 6.17
N PHE A 161 -0.11 -4.54 5.23
CA PHE A 161 0.95 -3.53 5.03
C PHE A 161 1.18 -2.63 6.27
N PRO A 162 0.20 -1.90 6.80
CA PRO A 162 0.42 -1.10 8.01
C PRO A 162 0.71 -1.96 9.25
N LEU A 163 0.15 -3.17 9.34
CA LEU A 163 0.46 -4.10 10.42
C LEU A 163 1.93 -4.54 10.37
N GLY A 164 2.44 -4.86 9.18
CA GLY A 164 3.85 -5.19 8.96
C GLY A 164 4.78 -4.02 9.27
N ALA A 165 4.43 -2.80 8.85
CA ALA A 165 5.19 -1.61 9.17
C ALA A 165 5.29 -1.39 10.69
N SER A 166 4.20 -1.58 11.43
CA SER A 166 4.18 -1.48 12.89
C SER A 166 5.03 -2.59 13.53
N ALA A 167 4.83 -3.85 13.12
CA ALA A 167 5.60 -4.98 13.64
C ALA A 167 7.09 -4.81 13.39
N GLY A 168 7.48 -4.31 12.21
CA GLY A 168 8.85 -3.97 11.87
C GLY A 168 9.45 -2.92 12.79
N GLY A 169 8.68 -1.91 13.20
CA GLY A 169 9.11 -0.90 14.15
C GLY A 169 9.32 -1.46 15.55
N PHE A 170 8.38 -2.26 16.08
CA PHE A 170 8.57 -2.91 17.39
C PHE A 170 9.72 -3.91 17.38
N MET A 171 9.89 -4.66 16.27
CA MET A 171 11.04 -5.53 16.07
C MET A 171 12.35 -4.74 16.09
N ALA A 172 12.40 -3.61 15.37
CA ALA A 172 13.59 -2.75 15.36
C ALA A 172 13.89 -2.18 16.74
N ALA A 173 12.86 -1.72 17.49
CA ALA A 173 13.01 -1.24 18.87
C ALA A 173 13.60 -2.30 19.82
N ALA A 174 13.28 -3.58 19.59
CA ALA A 174 13.80 -4.70 20.39
C ALA A 174 15.19 -5.14 19.94
N LEU A 175 15.46 -5.19 18.63
CA LEU A 175 16.72 -5.76 18.10
C LEU A 175 17.88 -4.76 18.08
N ILE A 176 17.64 -3.49 17.73
CA ILE A 176 18.72 -2.50 17.54
C ILE A 176 19.58 -2.32 18.79
N PRO A 177 19.01 -2.22 20.02
CA PRO A 177 19.84 -2.03 21.23
C PRO A 177 20.77 -3.19 21.56
N HIS A 178 20.44 -4.42 21.14
CA HIS A 178 21.18 -5.62 21.51
C HIS A 178 22.06 -6.16 20.37
N PHE A 179 21.60 -6.07 19.13
CA PHE A 179 22.22 -6.69 17.96
C PHE A 179 22.58 -5.70 16.85
N GLY A 180 22.34 -4.40 17.07
CA GLY A 180 22.56 -3.37 16.06
C GLY A 180 21.53 -3.38 14.92
N TRP A 181 21.59 -2.36 14.06
CA TRP A 181 20.65 -2.19 12.93
C TRP A 181 20.71 -3.31 11.86
N PRO A 182 21.86 -4.00 11.60
CA PRO A 182 21.90 -5.07 10.60
C PRO A 182 20.93 -6.22 10.93
N SER A 183 20.68 -6.48 12.21
CA SER A 183 19.76 -7.54 12.66
C SER A 183 18.34 -7.37 12.11
N VAL A 184 17.88 -6.12 11.96
CA VAL A 184 16.56 -5.80 11.38
C VAL A 184 16.50 -6.25 9.92
N PHE A 185 17.58 -6.04 9.16
CA PHE A 185 17.67 -6.48 7.76
C PHE A 185 17.86 -7.99 7.62
N VAL A 186 18.54 -8.64 8.57
CA VAL A 186 18.64 -10.10 8.59
C VAL A 186 17.22 -10.71 8.72
N VAL A 187 16.46 -10.31 9.73
CA VAL A 187 15.08 -10.81 9.91
C VAL A 187 14.19 -10.41 8.74
N GLY A 188 14.26 -9.13 8.32
CA GLY A 188 13.52 -8.59 7.19
C GLY A 188 13.83 -9.26 5.85
N GLY A 189 15.00 -9.89 5.69
CA GLY A 189 15.38 -10.63 4.50
C GLY A 189 15.07 -12.12 4.56
N VAL A 190 15.34 -12.75 5.71
CA VAL A 190 15.11 -14.21 5.89
C VAL A 190 13.64 -14.56 5.79
N LEU A 191 12.75 -13.78 6.43
CA LEU A 191 11.31 -14.07 6.41
C LEU A 191 10.70 -14.10 5.00
N PRO A 192 10.97 -13.13 4.10
CA PRO A 192 10.48 -13.21 2.72
C PRO A 192 11.05 -14.38 1.93
N VAL A 193 12.31 -14.76 2.15
CA VAL A 193 12.90 -15.94 1.48
C VAL A 193 12.17 -17.22 1.89
N ILE A 194 11.89 -17.39 3.18
CA ILE A 194 11.07 -18.51 3.68
C ILE A 194 9.66 -18.45 3.07
N LEU A 195 9.03 -17.26 3.07
CA LEU A 195 7.71 -17.09 2.48
C LEU A 195 7.70 -17.48 0.99
N ALA A 196 8.72 -17.11 0.23
CA ALA A 196 8.79 -17.43 -1.19
C ALA A 196 8.79 -18.96 -1.43
N VAL A 197 9.44 -19.74 -0.56
CA VAL A 197 9.39 -21.20 -0.60
C VAL A 197 7.95 -21.69 -0.31
N CYS A 198 7.29 -21.16 0.72
CA CYS A 198 5.90 -21.49 1.01
C CYS A 198 4.95 -21.15 -0.14
N MET A 199 5.24 -20.07 -0.89
CA MET A 199 4.42 -19.63 -2.03
C MET A 199 4.51 -20.57 -3.26
N LEU A 200 5.40 -21.52 -3.29
CA LEU A 200 5.44 -22.55 -4.35
C LEU A 200 4.13 -23.36 -4.39
N ILE A 201 3.40 -23.44 -3.28
CA ILE A 201 2.09 -24.11 -3.17
C ILE A 201 0.98 -23.33 -3.89
N LEU A 202 1.14 -22.01 -4.08
CA LEU A 202 0.13 -21.16 -4.72
C LEU A 202 -0.19 -21.67 -6.13
N PRO A 203 -1.45 -21.63 -6.55
CA PRO A 203 -1.81 -21.88 -7.95
C PRO A 203 -1.47 -20.67 -8.82
N GLU A 204 -1.36 -20.89 -10.14
CA GLU A 204 -1.25 -19.79 -11.11
C GLU A 204 -2.61 -19.13 -11.33
N SER A 205 -2.61 -17.85 -11.71
CA SER A 205 -3.81 -17.09 -12.06
C SER A 205 -4.66 -17.81 -13.13
N LEU A 206 -5.95 -18.01 -12.86
CA LEU A 206 -6.88 -18.62 -13.80
C LEU A 206 -7.07 -17.73 -15.03
N SER A 207 -7.18 -16.42 -14.84
CA SER A 207 -7.29 -15.45 -15.96
C SER A 207 -6.06 -15.53 -16.88
N PHE A 208 -4.87 -15.68 -16.31
CA PHE A 208 -3.65 -15.86 -17.10
C PHE A 208 -3.64 -17.17 -17.87
N LEU A 209 -4.04 -18.30 -17.24
CA LEU A 209 -4.06 -19.61 -17.88
C LEU A 209 -5.03 -19.64 -19.07
N VAL A 210 -6.20 -19.04 -18.92
CA VAL A 210 -7.24 -18.93 -19.97
C VAL A 210 -6.77 -17.99 -21.08
N ALA A 211 -6.31 -16.78 -20.76
CA ALA A 211 -5.88 -15.78 -21.73
C ALA A 211 -4.70 -16.24 -22.61
N ASN A 212 -3.85 -17.12 -22.08
CA ASN A 212 -2.69 -17.66 -22.80
C ASN A 212 -2.94 -19.06 -23.38
N ASN A 213 -4.19 -19.50 -23.52
CA ASN A 213 -4.58 -20.77 -24.09
C ASN A 213 -3.76 -21.97 -23.54
N LYS A 214 -3.51 -21.97 -22.22
CA LYS A 214 -2.76 -23.08 -21.58
C LYS A 214 -3.58 -24.38 -21.63
N PRO A 215 -2.95 -25.55 -21.58
CA PRO A 215 -3.66 -26.84 -21.69
C PRO A 215 -4.82 -26.95 -20.70
N LEU A 216 -5.98 -27.37 -21.20
CA LEU A 216 -7.22 -27.55 -20.40
C LEU A 216 -6.98 -28.40 -19.16
N ALA A 217 -6.08 -29.38 -19.22
CA ALA A 217 -5.69 -30.20 -18.08
C ALA A 217 -5.09 -29.40 -16.91
N LYS A 218 -4.35 -28.31 -17.19
CA LYS A 218 -3.83 -27.40 -16.14
C LYS A 218 -4.94 -26.56 -15.54
N ILE A 219 -5.82 -26.02 -16.39
CA ILE A 219 -6.96 -25.20 -15.95
C ILE A 219 -7.87 -26.07 -15.08
N LYS A 220 -8.25 -27.27 -15.56
CA LYS A 220 -9.10 -28.22 -14.82
C LYS A 220 -8.48 -28.61 -13.48
N ARG A 221 -7.18 -28.91 -13.42
CA ARG A 221 -6.48 -29.25 -12.15
C ARG A 221 -6.56 -28.11 -11.13
N VAL A 222 -6.47 -26.85 -11.53
CA VAL A 222 -6.62 -25.69 -10.63
C VAL A 222 -8.06 -25.58 -10.18
N MET A 223 -9.03 -25.75 -11.08
CA MET A 223 -10.47 -25.72 -10.79
C MET A 223 -10.89 -26.84 -9.82
N ASP A 224 -10.44 -28.07 -10.06
CA ASP A 224 -10.73 -29.23 -9.21
C ASP A 224 -10.21 -29.03 -7.77
N ARG A 225 -8.98 -28.45 -7.65
CA ARG A 225 -8.42 -28.10 -6.33
C ARG A 225 -9.23 -27.04 -5.60
N MET A 226 -9.93 -26.19 -6.33
CA MET A 226 -10.73 -25.10 -5.77
C MET A 226 -12.18 -25.49 -5.54
N GLN A 227 -12.60 -26.64 -6.07
CA GLN A 227 -14.00 -27.07 -6.07
C GLN A 227 -14.96 -26.02 -6.68
N VAL A 228 -14.47 -25.25 -7.64
CA VAL A 228 -15.24 -24.25 -8.39
C VAL A 228 -15.65 -24.88 -9.71
N VAL A 229 -16.95 -24.93 -9.95
CA VAL A 229 -17.51 -25.31 -11.26
C VAL A 229 -17.59 -24.01 -12.06
N LEU A 230 -16.75 -23.84 -13.08
CA LEU A 230 -16.99 -22.80 -14.08
C LEU A 230 -18.11 -23.29 -15.02
N PRO A 231 -19.00 -22.39 -15.48
CA PRO A 231 -19.79 -22.68 -16.67
C PRO A 231 -18.82 -22.98 -17.81
N VAL A 232 -18.99 -24.12 -18.44
CA VAL A 232 -18.13 -24.63 -19.55
C VAL A 232 -18.49 -23.89 -20.85
N GLU A 233 -18.41 -22.58 -20.85
CA GLU A 233 -18.31 -21.83 -22.11
C GLU A 233 -17.01 -21.05 -22.09
N PRO A 234 -16.06 -21.37 -23.00
CA PRO A 234 -14.95 -20.46 -23.24
C PRO A 234 -15.56 -19.10 -23.58
N PRO A 235 -15.05 -18.00 -23.02
CA PRO A 235 -15.52 -16.68 -23.43
C PRO A 235 -15.43 -16.64 -24.95
N ALA A 236 -16.56 -16.36 -25.60
CA ALA A 236 -16.62 -16.30 -27.04
C ALA A 236 -15.45 -15.46 -27.53
N SER A 237 -14.61 -16.08 -28.33
CA SER A 237 -13.47 -15.45 -28.98
C SER A 237 -13.99 -14.23 -29.74
N GLY A 238 -13.88 -13.03 -29.16
CA GLY A 238 -14.35 -11.83 -29.82
C GLY A 238 -14.51 -10.57 -28.99
N THR A 239 -14.46 -10.61 -27.67
CA THR A 239 -14.39 -9.35 -26.91
C THR A 239 -12.92 -8.99 -26.61
N HIS A 240 -12.16 -8.72 -27.67
CA HIS A 240 -11.04 -7.81 -27.57
C HIS A 240 -11.62 -6.48 -27.09
N VAL A 241 -11.54 -6.20 -25.79
CA VAL A 241 -11.63 -4.81 -25.32
C VAL A 241 -10.51 -4.08 -26.07
N PRO A 242 -10.85 -3.12 -26.95
CA PRO A 242 -9.84 -2.50 -27.79
C PRO A 242 -8.75 -1.89 -26.89
N ARG A 243 -7.50 -2.28 -27.10
CA ARG A 243 -6.31 -1.76 -26.42
C ARG A 243 -6.09 -0.25 -26.67
N ASN A 244 -6.90 0.33 -27.56
CA ASN A 244 -6.90 1.76 -27.91
C ASN A 244 -7.61 2.66 -26.91
N THR A 245 -8.16 2.12 -25.80
CA THR A 245 -8.93 2.94 -24.83
C THR A 245 -8.07 3.61 -23.75
N ALA A 246 -6.77 3.32 -23.63
CA ALA A 246 -5.94 3.96 -22.61
C ALA A 246 -5.82 5.48 -22.82
N LEU A 247 -5.57 5.92 -24.06
CA LEU A 247 -5.54 7.36 -24.39
C LEU A 247 -6.95 7.99 -24.34
N GLY A 248 -7.98 7.26 -24.76
CA GLY A 248 -9.37 7.69 -24.63
C GLY A 248 -9.82 7.82 -23.17
N GLY A 249 -9.34 6.91 -22.30
CA GLY A 249 -9.64 6.95 -20.86
C GLY A 249 -9.04 8.17 -20.15
N ILE A 250 -7.82 8.58 -20.51
CA ILE A 250 -7.18 9.81 -19.98
C ILE A 250 -7.97 11.03 -20.41
N GLY A 251 -8.36 11.14 -21.67
CA GLY A 251 -9.19 12.23 -22.16
C GLY A 251 -10.52 12.35 -21.40
N MET A 252 -11.14 11.22 -21.04
CA MET A 252 -12.37 11.21 -20.26
C MET A 252 -12.19 11.71 -18.82
N ILE A 253 -11.16 11.28 -18.09
CA ILE A 253 -10.92 11.74 -16.71
C ILE A 253 -10.50 13.21 -16.63
N LEU A 254 -9.94 13.76 -17.71
CA LEU A 254 -9.58 15.18 -17.84
C LEU A 254 -10.64 16.00 -18.57
N ALA A 255 -11.79 15.40 -18.92
CA ALA A 255 -12.92 16.13 -19.50
C ALA A 255 -13.40 17.22 -18.53
N ARG A 256 -13.91 18.34 -19.08
CA ARG A 256 -14.33 19.54 -18.33
C ARG A 256 -15.22 19.25 -17.12
N GLN A 257 -16.04 18.21 -17.21
CA GLN A 257 -16.95 17.81 -16.14
C GLN A 257 -16.29 17.03 -14.99
N LEU A 258 -15.15 16.36 -15.24
CA LEU A 258 -14.47 15.49 -14.29
C LEU A 258 -13.14 16.06 -13.79
N VAL A 259 -12.49 16.94 -14.57
CA VAL A 259 -11.11 17.38 -14.34
C VAL A 259 -10.91 17.97 -12.95
N PHE A 260 -11.82 18.83 -12.49
CA PHE A 260 -11.67 19.47 -11.18
C PHE A 260 -11.64 18.46 -10.04
N GLY A 261 -12.64 17.58 -9.96
CA GLY A 261 -12.66 16.56 -8.91
C GLY A 261 -11.56 15.50 -9.08
N THR A 262 -11.14 15.19 -10.32
CA THR A 262 -9.98 14.34 -10.61
C THR A 262 -8.70 14.95 -10.00
N VAL A 263 -8.43 16.23 -10.26
CA VAL A 263 -7.26 16.92 -9.70
C VAL A 263 -7.33 16.98 -8.17
N MET A 264 -8.51 17.25 -7.61
CA MET A 264 -8.71 17.27 -6.16
C MET A 264 -8.47 15.89 -5.53
N LEU A 265 -8.94 14.79 -6.14
CA LEU A 265 -8.64 13.43 -5.69
C LEU A 265 -7.14 13.12 -5.77
N TRP A 266 -6.46 13.55 -6.83
CA TRP A 266 -5.02 13.38 -6.98
C TRP A 266 -4.25 14.13 -5.89
N ILE A 267 -4.61 15.40 -5.63
CA ILE A 267 -4.00 16.21 -4.56
C ILE A 267 -4.23 15.53 -3.21
N GLY A 268 -5.46 15.12 -2.90
CA GLY A 268 -5.78 14.46 -1.63
C GLY A 268 -4.96 13.17 -1.43
N TYR A 269 -4.88 12.33 -2.46
CA TYR A 269 -4.13 11.08 -2.39
C TYR A 269 -2.61 11.30 -2.32
N PHE A 270 -2.09 12.25 -3.10
CA PHE A 270 -0.68 12.69 -3.08
C PHE A 270 -0.28 13.18 -1.68
N MET A 271 -1.04 14.10 -1.11
CA MET A 271 -0.77 14.68 0.21
C MET A 271 -0.87 13.63 1.33
N GLY A 272 -1.84 12.72 1.25
CA GLY A 272 -1.97 11.62 2.21
C GLY A 272 -0.75 10.69 2.20
N LEU A 273 -0.27 10.27 1.02
CA LEU A 273 0.94 9.46 0.91
C LEU A 273 2.21 10.23 1.27
N LEU A 274 2.27 11.52 0.97
CA LEU A 274 3.36 12.40 1.39
C LEU A 274 3.51 12.37 2.91
N VAL A 275 2.42 12.60 3.65
CA VAL A 275 2.43 12.57 5.13
C VAL A 275 2.82 11.19 5.64
N PHE A 276 2.20 10.13 5.09
CA PHE A 276 2.46 8.76 5.52
C PHE A 276 3.94 8.39 5.40
N TYR A 277 4.53 8.56 4.21
CA TYR A 277 5.92 8.17 3.98
C TYR A 277 6.92 9.10 4.66
N LEU A 278 6.61 10.39 4.77
CA LEU A 278 7.45 11.33 5.53
C LEU A 278 7.53 10.92 6.99
N LEU A 279 6.39 10.69 7.65
CA LEU A 279 6.35 10.29 9.05
C LEU A 279 7.00 8.91 9.25
N THR A 280 6.65 7.92 8.44
CA THR A 280 7.22 6.56 8.58
C THR A 280 8.74 6.56 8.42
N SER A 281 9.30 7.43 7.55
CA SER A 281 10.74 7.50 7.30
C SER A 281 11.51 8.37 8.30
N TRP A 282 10.91 9.47 8.76
CA TRP A 282 11.64 10.49 9.51
C TRP A 282 11.27 10.59 10.99
N LEU A 283 10.08 10.09 11.39
CA LEU A 283 9.61 10.23 12.77
C LEU A 283 10.61 9.65 13.80
N PRO A 284 11.22 8.45 13.60
CA PRO A 284 12.23 7.95 14.53
C PRO A 284 13.42 8.90 14.65
N THR A 285 13.91 9.43 13.53
CA THR A 285 15.04 10.38 13.48
C THR A 285 14.70 11.71 14.16
N ILE A 286 13.48 12.20 13.99
CA ILE A 286 12.99 13.44 14.61
C ILE A 286 12.89 13.26 16.13
N LEU A 287 12.29 12.15 16.59
CA LEU A 287 12.15 11.85 18.03
C LEU A 287 13.50 11.64 18.70
N GLN A 288 14.46 10.99 18.02
CA GLN A 288 15.83 10.90 18.52
C GLN A 288 16.49 12.29 18.65
N GLY A 289 16.16 13.22 17.74
CA GLY A 289 16.55 14.63 17.85
C GLY A 289 15.97 15.32 19.09
N ALA A 290 14.80 14.88 19.57
CA ALA A 290 14.15 15.31 20.81
C ALA A 290 14.70 14.57 22.06
N GLN A 291 15.87 13.95 21.99
CA GLN A 291 16.55 13.23 23.08
C GLN A 291 15.84 11.92 23.52
N PHE A 292 14.92 11.37 22.74
CA PHE A 292 14.42 10.02 22.98
C PHE A 292 15.49 8.98 22.68
N SER A 293 15.52 7.88 23.45
CA SER A 293 16.37 6.73 23.11
C SER A 293 15.97 6.16 21.74
N ILE A 294 16.90 5.48 21.05
CA ILE A 294 16.60 4.81 19.78
C ILE A 294 15.42 3.84 19.95
N ARG A 295 15.37 3.12 21.06
CA ARG A 295 14.29 2.20 21.40
C ARG A 295 12.94 2.90 21.50
N ASP A 296 12.86 3.97 22.28
CA ASP A 296 11.60 4.67 22.54
C ASP A 296 11.13 5.42 21.28
N ALA A 297 12.04 6.10 20.57
CA ALA A 297 11.74 6.77 19.32
C ALA A 297 11.17 5.82 18.26
N THR A 298 11.75 4.62 18.15
CA THR A 298 11.31 3.60 17.20
C THR A 298 9.97 2.98 17.62
N ALA A 299 9.79 2.69 18.92
CA ALA A 299 8.55 2.15 19.46
C ALA A 299 7.38 3.13 19.32
N ILE A 300 7.59 4.41 19.63
CA ILE A 300 6.55 5.45 19.45
C ILE A 300 6.19 5.60 17.97
N ALA A 301 7.18 5.63 17.08
CA ALA A 301 6.91 5.73 15.64
C ALA A 301 6.15 4.52 15.10
N ALA A 302 6.37 3.32 15.64
CA ALA A 302 5.65 2.09 15.27
C ALA A 302 4.15 2.11 15.63
N LEU A 303 3.74 2.95 16.56
CA LEU A 303 2.33 3.11 16.95
C LEU A 303 1.50 3.80 15.86
N MET A 304 2.13 4.63 15.02
CA MET A 304 1.41 5.30 13.93
C MET A 304 0.81 4.28 12.92
N PRO A 305 1.58 3.34 12.32
CA PRO A 305 0.99 2.32 11.45
C PRO A 305 0.01 1.41 12.19
N LEU A 306 0.22 1.14 13.49
CA LEU A 306 -0.72 0.34 14.30
C LEU A 306 -2.08 1.03 14.43
N GLY A 307 -2.09 2.33 14.73
CA GLY A 307 -3.31 3.15 14.67
C GLY A 307 -3.98 3.07 13.30
N GLY A 308 -3.18 3.08 12.24
CA GLY A 308 -3.64 2.98 10.86
C GLY A 308 -4.37 1.68 10.54
N VAL A 309 -3.97 0.54 11.11
CA VAL A 309 -4.71 -0.75 10.95
C VAL A 309 -6.15 -0.60 11.44
N ILE A 310 -6.31 -0.09 12.66
CA ILE A 310 -7.63 0.09 13.28
C ILE A 310 -8.40 1.18 12.52
N GLY A 311 -7.73 2.27 12.17
CA GLY A 311 -8.29 3.36 11.38
C GLY A 311 -8.85 2.91 10.04
N THR A 312 -8.13 2.04 9.32
CA THR A 312 -8.59 1.50 8.02
C THR A 312 -9.90 0.72 8.16
N ILE A 313 -10.02 -0.10 9.22
CA ILE A 313 -11.24 -0.90 9.48
C ILE A 313 -12.40 0.02 9.85
N VAL A 314 -12.17 0.95 10.78
CA VAL A 314 -13.21 1.88 11.26
C VAL A 314 -13.65 2.85 10.16
N CYS A 315 -12.71 3.42 9.40
CA CYS A 315 -13.05 4.28 8.27
C CYS A 315 -13.84 3.52 7.20
N GLY A 316 -13.47 2.27 6.89
CA GLY A 316 -14.25 1.43 5.98
C GLY A 316 -15.69 1.26 6.44
N TRP A 317 -15.90 0.95 7.72
CA TRP A 317 -17.24 0.85 8.31
C TRP A 317 -18.03 2.17 8.29
N LEU A 318 -17.35 3.30 8.51
CA LEU A 318 -17.97 4.63 8.43
C LEU A 318 -18.39 4.98 7.00
N LEU A 319 -17.61 4.59 5.99
CA LEU A 319 -17.93 4.82 4.57
C LEU A 319 -19.20 4.09 4.12
N ASP A 320 -19.49 2.92 4.71
CA ASP A 320 -20.70 2.16 4.41
C ASP A 320 -21.96 2.80 5.01
N ARG A 321 -21.82 3.67 6.02
CA ARG A 321 -22.95 4.27 6.75
C ARG A 321 -23.18 5.74 6.48
N PHE A 322 -22.13 6.47 6.11
CA PHE A 322 -22.17 7.92 5.94
C PHE A 322 -21.65 8.33 4.57
N ALA A 323 -21.89 9.60 4.19
CA ALA A 323 -21.41 10.14 2.92
C ALA A 323 -19.88 10.04 2.80
N PRO A 324 -19.35 9.29 1.81
CA PRO A 324 -17.92 8.94 1.75
C PRO A 324 -16.97 10.14 1.74
N TYR A 325 -17.32 11.20 0.99
CA TYR A 325 -16.51 12.43 0.93
C TYR A 325 -16.44 13.15 2.27
N LYS A 326 -17.56 13.22 3.01
CA LYS A 326 -17.59 13.86 4.33
C LYS A 326 -16.74 13.07 5.33
N VAL A 327 -16.92 11.75 5.38
CA VAL A 327 -16.13 10.88 6.27
C VAL A 327 -14.63 11.09 6.03
N THR A 328 -14.19 10.96 4.77
CA THR A 328 -12.76 11.06 4.43
C THR A 328 -12.21 12.47 4.68
N MET A 329 -12.99 13.52 4.41
CA MET A 329 -12.61 14.90 4.74
C MET A 329 -12.40 15.09 6.24
N PHE A 330 -13.37 14.67 7.07
CA PHE A 330 -13.28 14.83 8.53
C PHE A 330 -12.16 13.98 9.13
N THR A 331 -11.95 12.77 8.62
CA THR A 331 -10.86 11.92 9.13
C THR A 331 -9.48 12.50 8.77
N TYR A 332 -9.27 13.06 7.58
CA TYR A 332 -8.03 13.80 7.29
C TYR A 332 -7.86 15.05 8.15
N ALA A 333 -8.93 15.79 8.40
CA ALA A 333 -8.89 16.97 9.27
C ALA A 333 -8.52 16.59 10.72
N LEU A 334 -9.11 15.51 11.26
CA LEU A 334 -8.75 14.98 12.57
C LEU A 334 -7.31 14.44 12.61
N GLY A 335 -6.85 13.85 11.51
CA GLY A 335 -5.45 13.45 11.35
C GLY A 335 -4.49 14.64 11.39
N ALA A 336 -4.82 15.73 10.71
CA ALA A 336 -4.06 16.98 10.78
C ALA A 336 -4.03 17.56 12.19
N LEU A 337 -5.16 17.59 12.88
CA LEU A 337 -5.25 18.05 14.28
C LEU A 337 -4.40 17.16 15.21
N SER A 338 -4.44 15.85 15.04
CA SER A 338 -3.64 14.90 15.82
C SER A 338 -2.15 15.11 15.60
N LEU A 339 -1.70 15.38 14.37
CA LEU A 339 -0.31 15.70 14.06
C LEU A 339 0.13 17.04 14.67
N TRP A 340 -0.73 18.05 14.60
CA TRP A 340 -0.45 19.33 15.24
C TRP A 340 -0.32 19.17 16.76
N ALA A 341 -1.24 18.43 17.39
CA ALA A 341 -1.21 18.13 18.81
C ALA A 341 0.03 17.31 19.20
N ALA A 342 0.49 16.38 18.35
CA ALA A 342 1.73 15.64 18.59
C ALA A 342 2.95 16.56 18.68
N GLY A 343 3.04 17.58 17.80
CA GLY A 343 4.08 18.59 17.87
C GLY A 343 4.04 19.41 19.18
N ALA A 344 2.86 19.70 19.70
CA ALA A 344 2.69 20.43 20.96
C ALA A 344 2.96 19.57 22.21
N SER A 345 3.00 18.24 22.08
CA SER A 345 2.96 17.29 23.20
C SER A 345 4.30 16.60 23.50
N LEU A 346 5.40 17.02 22.88
CA LEU A 346 6.71 16.36 23.05
C LEU A 346 7.18 16.24 24.51
N ALA A 347 6.78 17.18 25.37
CA ALA A 347 7.12 17.17 26.79
C ALA A 347 6.33 16.11 27.60
N TYR A 348 5.20 15.63 27.06
CA TYR A 348 4.29 14.71 27.77
C TYR A 348 4.17 13.40 26.99
N VAL A 349 5.05 12.45 27.27
CA VAL A 349 5.15 11.17 26.53
C VAL A 349 3.82 10.44 26.36
N PRO A 350 2.93 10.30 27.37
CA PRO A 350 1.64 9.63 27.18
C PRO A 350 0.74 10.33 26.15
N VAL A 351 0.76 11.68 26.12
CA VAL A 351 -0.02 12.47 25.14
C VAL A 351 0.60 12.33 23.74
N LEU A 352 1.93 12.36 23.64
CA LEU A 352 2.63 12.12 22.37
C LEU A 352 2.28 10.74 21.79
N ILE A 353 2.30 9.70 22.62
CA ILE A 353 1.91 8.33 22.22
C ILE A 353 0.46 8.32 21.68
N ALA A 354 -0.48 8.91 22.42
CA ALA A 354 -1.88 8.96 22.01
C ALA A 354 -2.07 9.75 20.70
N THR A 355 -1.39 10.88 20.56
CA THR A 355 -1.52 11.73 19.35
C THR A 355 -0.85 11.12 18.11
N ILE A 356 0.27 10.42 18.24
CA ILE A 356 0.91 9.68 17.14
C ILE A 356 0.02 8.50 16.71
N PHE A 357 -0.53 7.75 17.67
CA PHE A 357 -1.46 6.66 17.38
C PHE A 357 -2.72 7.17 16.65
N THR A 358 -3.35 8.24 17.16
CA THR A 358 -4.55 8.82 16.54
C THR A 358 -4.26 9.47 15.19
N ALA A 359 -3.07 10.06 15.00
CA ALA A 359 -2.62 10.55 13.70
C ALA A 359 -2.55 9.42 12.68
N GLY A 360 -1.96 8.28 13.06
CA GLY A 360 -1.93 7.09 12.21
C GLY A 360 -3.34 6.55 11.91
N PHE A 361 -4.19 6.46 12.94
CA PHE A 361 -5.59 6.04 12.80
C PHE A 361 -6.32 6.85 11.73
N PHE A 362 -6.25 8.17 11.80
CA PHE A 362 -6.97 9.03 10.90
C PHE A 362 -6.30 9.16 9.52
N VAL A 363 -4.98 9.37 9.43
CA VAL A 363 -4.28 9.59 8.15
C VAL A 363 -4.30 8.31 7.30
N ILE A 364 -3.92 7.15 7.88
CA ILE A 364 -3.85 5.88 7.13
C ILE A 364 -5.27 5.37 6.84
N GLY A 365 -6.22 5.53 7.77
CA GLY A 365 -7.62 5.20 7.55
C GLY A 365 -8.25 6.01 6.41
N SER A 366 -7.97 7.33 6.35
CA SER A 366 -8.39 8.19 5.23
C SER A 366 -7.74 7.77 3.92
N GLN A 367 -6.46 7.43 3.94
CA GLN A 367 -5.72 7.00 2.75
C GLN A 367 -6.33 5.74 2.12
N ALA A 368 -6.71 4.76 2.95
CA ALA A 368 -7.40 3.56 2.47
C ALA A 368 -8.77 3.89 1.86
N SER A 369 -9.46 4.90 2.37
CA SER A 369 -10.77 5.35 1.89
C SER A 369 -10.72 6.02 0.52
N MET A 370 -9.59 6.58 0.12
CA MET A 370 -9.44 7.31 -1.15
C MET A 370 -9.71 6.46 -2.39
N LEU A 371 -9.37 5.15 -2.34
CA LEU A 371 -9.68 4.25 -3.45
C LEU A 371 -11.20 4.06 -3.62
N ALA A 372 -11.93 3.95 -2.51
CA ALA A 372 -13.39 3.88 -2.54
C ALA A 372 -14.01 5.17 -3.10
N LEU A 373 -13.46 6.34 -2.73
CA LEU A 373 -13.88 7.62 -3.31
C LEU A 373 -13.64 7.68 -4.82
N ALA A 374 -12.49 7.22 -5.31
CA ALA A 374 -12.21 7.18 -6.74
C ALA A 374 -13.20 6.29 -7.50
N ILE A 375 -13.52 5.11 -6.96
CA ILE A 375 -14.51 4.20 -7.52
C ILE A 375 -15.90 4.85 -7.58
N HIS A 376 -16.25 5.65 -6.58
CA HIS A 376 -17.52 6.36 -6.51
C HIS A 376 -17.57 7.57 -7.44
N TYR A 377 -16.46 8.30 -7.59
CA TYR A 377 -16.35 9.49 -8.42
C TYR A 377 -16.39 9.21 -9.92
N TYR A 378 -15.63 8.20 -10.38
CA TYR A 378 -15.47 7.93 -11.80
C TYR A 378 -16.60 7.05 -12.38
N PRO A 379 -17.18 7.43 -13.54
CA PRO A 379 -18.05 6.55 -14.32
C PRO A 379 -17.36 5.22 -14.65
N THR A 380 -18.14 4.16 -14.83
CA THR A 380 -17.61 2.80 -15.10
C THR A 380 -16.65 2.76 -16.30
N ALA A 381 -16.90 3.57 -17.33
CA ALA A 381 -16.08 3.61 -18.55
C ALA A 381 -14.63 4.09 -18.33
N CYS A 382 -14.37 4.95 -17.33
CA CYS A 382 -13.03 5.48 -17.04
C CYS A 382 -12.56 5.21 -15.60
N ARG A 383 -13.30 4.41 -14.82
CA ARG A 383 -13.02 4.13 -13.40
C ARG A 383 -11.64 3.52 -13.18
N ALA A 384 -11.27 2.52 -13.96
CA ALA A 384 -9.96 1.86 -13.86
C ALA A 384 -8.82 2.83 -14.17
N THR A 385 -8.98 3.65 -15.22
CA THR A 385 -8.00 4.68 -15.60
C THR A 385 -7.86 5.74 -14.51
N GLY A 386 -8.99 6.26 -14.01
CA GLY A 386 -8.99 7.31 -12.97
C GLY A 386 -8.36 6.84 -11.66
N SER A 387 -8.73 5.64 -11.18
CA SER A 387 -8.12 5.04 -10.00
C SER A 387 -6.63 4.75 -10.18
N GLY A 388 -6.24 4.23 -11.35
CA GLY A 388 -4.83 3.93 -11.65
C GLY A 388 -3.96 5.19 -11.67
N TRP A 389 -4.44 6.28 -12.28
CA TRP A 389 -3.74 7.57 -12.29
C TRP A 389 -3.63 8.18 -10.89
N MET A 390 -4.70 8.10 -10.09
CA MET A 390 -4.66 8.55 -8.70
C MET A 390 -3.59 7.80 -7.90
N LEU A 391 -3.52 6.47 -8.03
CA LEU A 391 -2.50 5.65 -7.38
C LEU A 391 -1.08 6.01 -7.85
N GLY A 392 -0.90 6.26 -9.15
CA GLY A 392 0.38 6.66 -9.74
C GLY A 392 0.86 8.01 -9.21
N VAL A 393 0.00 9.03 -9.24
CA VAL A 393 0.29 10.37 -8.70
C VAL A 393 0.61 10.30 -7.19
N GLY A 394 -0.13 9.47 -6.45
CA GLY A 394 0.13 9.29 -5.03
C GLY A 394 1.51 8.71 -4.73
N ARG A 395 2.02 7.79 -5.55
CA ARG A 395 3.40 7.27 -5.37
C ARG A 395 4.44 8.38 -5.49
N ALA A 396 4.26 9.34 -6.39
CA ALA A 396 5.11 10.53 -6.44
C ALA A 396 5.02 11.34 -5.14
N GLY A 397 3.82 11.43 -4.52
CA GLY A 397 3.63 12.04 -3.20
C GLY A 397 4.47 11.36 -2.12
N GLY A 398 4.53 10.03 -2.10
CA GLY A 398 5.38 9.28 -1.18
C GLY A 398 6.87 9.60 -1.34
N ILE A 399 7.36 9.64 -2.58
CA ILE A 399 8.76 9.99 -2.87
C ILE A 399 9.06 11.43 -2.42
N VAL A 400 8.21 12.38 -2.80
CA VAL A 400 8.34 13.80 -2.40
C VAL A 400 8.30 13.93 -0.88
N GLY A 401 7.43 13.19 -0.20
CA GLY A 401 7.32 13.17 1.25
C GLY A 401 8.63 12.80 1.93
N VAL A 402 9.26 11.72 1.50
CA VAL A 402 10.55 11.30 2.06
C VAL A 402 11.64 12.34 1.78
N LEU A 403 11.72 12.85 0.55
CA LEU A 403 12.71 13.86 0.17
C LEU A 403 12.49 15.19 0.90
N ALA A 404 11.22 15.56 1.20
CA ALA A 404 10.88 16.80 1.93
C ALA A 404 11.40 16.82 3.37
N GLY A 405 11.70 15.67 3.96
CA GLY A 405 12.32 15.61 5.28
C GLY A 405 13.71 16.22 5.33
N VAL A 406 14.46 16.19 4.21
CA VAL A 406 15.83 16.77 4.13
C VAL A 406 15.80 18.29 4.32
N PRO A 407 15.10 19.08 3.48
CA PRO A 407 15.01 20.54 3.69
C PRO A 407 14.38 20.89 5.03
N LEU A 408 13.43 20.09 5.53
CA LEU A 408 12.81 20.32 6.83
C LEU A 408 13.85 20.30 7.97
N LEU A 409 14.82 19.39 7.92
CA LEU A 409 15.92 19.33 8.89
C LEU A 409 16.89 20.53 8.75
N HIS A 410 17.08 21.05 7.52
CA HIS A 410 17.96 22.21 7.29
C HIS A 410 17.36 23.53 7.79
N LEU A 411 16.05 23.63 7.92
CA LEU A 411 15.37 24.85 8.41
C LEU A 411 15.67 25.18 9.88
N LYS A 412 16.39 24.29 10.62
CA LYS A 412 16.74 24.46 12.04
C LYS A 412 15.56 24.86 12.92
N LEU A 413 14.34 24.43 12.56
CA LEU A 413 13.15 24.66 13.32
C LEU A 413 13.17 23.87 14.63
N SER A 414 12.41 24.33 15.64
CA SER A 414 12.17 23.50 16.81
C SER A 414 11.47 22.19 16.41
N ILE A 415 11.75 21.09 17.11
CA ILE A 415 11.17 19.78 16.80
C ILE A 415 9.63 19.83 16.89
N ASN A 416 9.09 20.60 17.84
CA ASN A 416 7.67 20.85 17.96
C ASN A 416 7.11 21.44 16.67
N THR A 417 7.76 22.49 16.14
CA THR A 417 7.35 23.15 14.89
C THR A 417 7.48 22.19 13.70
N MET A 418 8.54 21.38 13.65
CA MET A 418 8.73 20.40 12.59
C MET A 418 7.56 19.41 12.52
N ILE A 419 7.14 18.82 13.64
CA ILE A 419 6.01 17.89 13.68
C ILE A 419 4.70 18.61 13.37
N SER A 420 4.49 19.83 13.89
CA SER A 420 3.27 20.60 13.63
C SER A 420 3.11 20.98 12.15
N ILE A 421 4.19 21.28 11.44
CA ILE A 421 4.16 21.58 9.99
C ILE A 421 3.65 20.37 9.20
N LEU A 422 3.90 19.14 9.66
CA LEU A 422 3.41 17.94 9.00
C LEU A 422 1.88 17.80 9.01
N ALA A 423 1.19 18.58 9.83
CA ALA A 423 -0.26 18.71 9.79
C ALA A 423 -0.77 19.40 8.51
N MET A 424 0.04 20.31 7.91
CA MET A 424 -0.38 21.09 6.72
C MET A 424 -0.76 20.21 5.52
N PRO A 425 0.05 19.24 5.08
CA PRO A 425 -0.32 18.37 3.96
C PRO A 425 -1.58 17.54 4.24
N ALA A 426 -1.78 17.08 5.49
CA ALA A 426 -3.00 16.36 5.87
C ALA A 426 -4.24 17.28 5.81
N PHE A 427 -4.09 18.54 6.21
CA PHE A 427 -5.15 19.54 6.09
C PHE A 427 -5.47 19.87 4.63
N VAL A 428 -4.45 20.01 3.78
CA VAL A 428 -4.63 20.18 2.32
C VAL A 428 -5.38 18.97 1.73
N ALA A 429 -5.06 17.75 2.18
CA ALA A 429 -5.78 16.55 1.75
C ALA A 429 -7.26 16.61 2.15
N ALA A 430 -7.58 17.06 3.38
CA ALA A 430 -8.95 17.24 3.84
C ALA A 430 -9.73 18.22 2.95
N ILE A 431 -9.15 19.39 2.65
CA ILE A 431 -9.76 20.40 1.76
C ILE A 431 -9.97 19.82 0.36
N ALA A 432 -8.96 19.17 -0.21
CA ALA A 432 -9.03 18.61 -1.54
C ALA A 432 -10.16 17.55 -1.66
N VAL A 433 -10.30 16.68 -0.66
CA VAL A 433 -11.38 15.69 -0.60
C VAL A 433 -12.75 16.38 -0.48
N GLY A 434 -12.87 17.41 0.36
CA GLY A 434 -14.10 18.19 0.49
C GLY A 434 -14.52 18.84 -0.84
N LEU A 435 -13.56 19.44 -1.55
CA LEU A 435 -13.78 20.04 -2.88
C LEU A 435 -14.13 19.01 -3.94
N SER A 436 -13.55 17.82 -3.90
CA SER A 436 -13.92 16.73 -4.82
C SER A 436 -15.36 16.27 -4.59
N GLY A 437 -15.81 16.21 -3.33
CA GLY A 437 -17.20 15.90 -2.98
C GLY A 437 -18.18 16.98 -3.45
N TRP A 438 -17.81 18.25 -3.32
CA TRP A 438 -18.62 19.36 -3.85
C TRP A 438 -18.73 19.28 -5.40
N ALA A 439 -17.64 18.98 -6.09
CA ALA A 439 -17.66 18.79 -7.54
C ALA A 439 -18.55 17.62 -7.97
N PHE A 440 -18.56 16.53 -7.17
CA PHE A 440 -19.42 15.38 -7.41
C PHE A 440 -20.92 15.76 -7.31
N ILE A 441 -21.30 16.46 -6.23
CA ILE A 441 -22.70 16.89 -6.02
C ILE A 441 -23.15 17.83 -7.15
N ARG A 442 -22.31 18.79 -7.56
CA ARG A 442 -22.64 19.73 -8.66
C ARG A 442 -22.81 19.08 -10.02
N ARG A 443 -22.26 17.91 -10.23
CA ARG A 443 -22.41 17.19 -11.49
C ARG A 443 -23.78 16.53 -11.60
N ASP A 444 -24.34 16.12 -10.46
CA ASP A 444 -25.59 15.38 -10.38
C ASP A 444 -26.82 16.32 -10.23
N THR A 445 -26.57 17.64 -10.03
CA THR A 445 -27.58 18.72 -10.08
C THR A 445 -27.49 19.46 -11.42
#